data_9be26cd2dd24e8cf834f6f962f82d2bd
#
_entry.id   9be26cd2dd24e8cf834f6f962f82d2bd
#
_cell.length_a   1.000
_cell.length_b   1.000
_cell.length_c   1.000
_cell.angle_alpha   90.00
_cell.angle_beta   90.00
_cell.angle_gamma   90.00
#
_symmetry.space_group_name_H-M   'P 1'
#
loop_
_entity.id
_entity.type
_entity.pdbx_description
1 polymer ?
#
loop_
_entity_poly.entity_id
_entity_poly.type
_entity_poly.pdbx_seq_one_letter_code
_entity_poly.pdbx_strand_id
1 'polypeptide(L)'
;AMTVTIRETRHGPVISDIDRNLAKITTDNHVIALASTGLRADDVTPLALLKLNRAQNWAEFRSALRNFHAPQQNISYADIDGNIGLIAPGRVPVRKVGKGGRPVPGWTGEFDWTGLIPFDELPQTFNPADGRLVNANHRVIPANYRQYLTDDWAAPYRAQRIDARLSSAGRQ
;
A
#
# COMPACT_ATOMS: atom_id res chain seq x y z
N ALA A 1 17.98 14.30 29.97
CA ALA A 1 16.77 14.16 29.16
C ALA A 1 16.80 15.22 28.05
N MET A 2 16.46 14.84 26.82
CA MET A 2 16.37 15.75 25.69
C MET A 2 14.90 15.97 25.40
N THR A 3 14.46 17.22 25.30
CA THR A 3 13.10 17.57 24.90
C THR A 3 13.08 17.81 23.39
N VAL A 4 12.19 17.12 22.70
CA VAL A 4 11.95 17.30 21.25
C VAL A 4 10.56 17.87 21.06
N THR A 5 10.43 18.98 20.34
CA THR A 5 9.15 19.55 19.97
C THR A 5 8.76 19.03 18.59
N ILE A 6 7.59 18.42 18.50
CA ILE A 6 7.00 17.96 17.23
C ILE A 6 5.79 18.84 16.94
N ARG A 7 5.79 19.50 15.77
CA ARG A 7 4.61 20.22 15.28
C ARG A 7 3.75 19.27 14.46
N GLU A 8 2.45 19.41 14.61
CA GLU A 8 1.47 18.58 13.89
C GLU A 8 0.37 19.45 13.30
N THR A 9 -0.17 19.03 12.19
CA THR A 9 -1.35 19.59 11.54
C THR A 9 -2.47 18.57 11.53
N ARG A 10 -3.68 18.94 11.10
CA ARG A 10 -4.78 17.99 10.89
C ARG A 10 -4.45 16.88 9.87
N HIS A 11 -3.41 17.01 9.08
CA HIS A 11 -2.97 16.03 8.09
C HIS A 11 -1.85 15.10 8.61
N GLY A 12 -1.20 15.46 9.70
CA GLY A 12 -0.10 14.72 10.32
C GLY A 12 1.09 15.59 10.68
N PRO A 13 2.24 14.98 11.02
CA PRO A 13 3.41 15.67 11.52
C PRO A 13 4.03 16.59 10.44
N VAL A 14 4.62 17.68 10.91
CA VAL A 14 5.38 18.61 10.05
C VAL A 14 6.76 18.02 9.78
N ILE A 15 6.99 17.61 8.54
CA ILE A 15 8.24 16.98 8.12
C ILE A 15 9.28 17.98 7.60
N SER A 16 8.88 19.20 7.20
CA SER A 16 9.82 20.25 6.83
C SER A 16 10.67 20.75 8.01
N ASP A 17 10.32 20.41 9.26
CA ASP A 17 11.12 20.73 10.44
C ASP A 17 12.36 19.83 10.57
N ILE A 18 12.33 18.64 10.00
CA ILE A 18 13.38 17.63 10.12
C ILE A 18 14.10 17.32 8.81
N ASP A 19 13.45 17.56 7.67
CA ASP A 19 14.04 17.34 6.35
C ASP A 19 14.48 18.69 5.74
N ARG A 20 15.80 18.86 5.62
CA ARG A 20 16.42 20.08 5.08
C ARG A 20 16.06 20.36 3.63
N ASN A 21 15.74 19.35 2.82
CA ASN A 21 15.36 19.56 1.42
C ASN A 21 13.92 20.04 1.34
N LEU A 22 13.04 19.49 2.18
CA LEU A 22 11.66 19.98 2.28
C LEU A 22 11.63 21.41 2.84
N ALA A 23 12.47 21.73 3.82
CA ALA A 23 12.60 23.10 4.34
C ALA A 23 12.98 24.12 3.26
N LYS A 24 13.84 23.75 2.30
CA LYS A 24 14.27 24.65 1.21
C LYS A 24 13.18 24.98 0.19
N ILE A 25 12.21 24.08 0.01
CA ILE A 25 11.10 24.28 -0.93
C ILE A 25 9.85 24.84 -0.26
N THR A 26 9.92 25.04 1.06
CA THR A 26 8.83 25.64 1.84
C THR A 26 8.93 27.16 1.74
N THR A 27 7.82 27.83 1.40
CA THR A 27 7.75 29.29 1.40
C THR A 27 7.49 29.84 2.80
N ASP A 28 7.75 31.11 3.03
CA ASP A 28 7.50 31.78 4.31
C ASP A 28 6.05 31.54 4.79
N ASN A 29 5.91 31.36 6.09
CA ASN A 29 4.63 31.07 6.76
C ASN A 29 3.93 29.75 6.33
N HIS A 30 4.64 28.84 5.64
CA HIS A 30 4.12 27.54 5.30
C HIS A 30 4.97 26.43 5.94
N VAL A 31 4.40 25.25 6.03
CA VAL A 31 5.06 24.02 6.46
C VAL A 31 4.61 22.86 5.57
N ILE A 32 5.43 21.84 5.45
CA ILE A 32 5.04 20.59 4.78
C ILE A 32 4.73 19.58 5.85
N ALA A 33 3.46 19.12 5.89
CA ALA A 33 2.99 18.04 6.74
C ALA A 33 2.81 16.76 5.95
N LEU A 34 3.06 15.62 6.57
CA LEU A 34 2.93 14.29 5.96
C LEU A 34 1.60 13.64 6.32
N ALA A 35 0.70 13.53 5.35
CA ALA A 35 -0.47 12.68 5.46
C ALA A 35 -0.10 11.24 5.09
N SER A 36 -0.06 10.35 6.07
CA SER A 36 0.31 8.95 5.87
C SER A 36 -0.58 8.02 6.70
N THR A 37 -1.04 6.94 6.09
CA THR A 37 -1.81 5.89 6.79
C THR A 37 -0.96 5.12 7.79
N GLY A 38 0.36 5.05 7.59
CA GLY A 38 1.29 4.40 8.50
C GLY A 38 1.61 5.18 9.79
N LEU A 39 1.15 6.45 9.88
CA LEU A 39 1.33 7.30 11.06
C LEU A 39 0.06 7.42 11.92
N ARG A 40 -0.96 6.64 11.61
CA ARG A 40 -2.22 6.67 12.36
C ARG A 40 -2.11 5.88 13.66
N ALA A 41 -2.59 6.45 14.74
CA ALA A 41 -2.59 5.82 16.07
C ALA A 41 -3.48 4.56 16.16
N ASP A 42 -4.41 4.38 15.22
CA ASP A 42 -5.29 3.22 15.12
C ASP A 42 -4.73 2.09 14.22
N ASP A 43 -3.42 2.07 13.98
CA ASP A 43 -2.77 0.99 13.23
C ASP A 43 -2.73 -0.31 14.06
N VAL A 44 -3.31 -1.36 13.49
CA VAL A 44 -3.35 -2.71 14.08
C VAL A 44 -2.62 -3.75 13.20
N THR A 45 -1.72 -3.32 12.34
CA THR A 45 -0.91 -4.22 11.49
C THR A 45 -0.24 -5.36 12.26
N PRO A 46 0.31 -5.18 13.49
CA PRO A 46 0.86 -6.29 14.26
C PRO A 46 -0.15 -7.41 14.54
N LEU A 47 -1.44 -7.06 14.73
CA LEU A 47 -2.50 -8.05 14.90
C LEU A 47 -2.74 -8.87 13.62
N ALA A 48 -2.59 -8.25 12.43
CA ALA A 48 -2.68 -8.98 11.17
C ALA A 48 -1.60 -10.07 11.09
N LEU A 49 -0.36 -9.74 11.46
CA LEU A 49 0.76 -10.69 11.43
C LEU A 49 0.53 -11.86 12.40
N LEU A 50 0.02 -11.60 13.60
CA LEU A 50 -0.33 -12.65 14.55
C LEU A 50 -1.45 -13.56 14.04
N LYS A 51 -2.46 -12.99 13.37
CA LYS A 51 -3.55 -13.75 12.76
C LYS A 51 -3.08 -14.57 11.55
N LEU A 52 -2.18 -14.02 10.73
CA LEU A 52 -1.60 -14.73 9.59
C LEU A 52 -0.91 -16.02 10.00
N ASN A 53 -0.17 -16.01 11.10
CA ASN A 53 0.51 -17.20 11.62
C ASN A 53 -0.45 -18.32 12.04
N ARG A 54 -1.75 -18.08 12.13
CA ARG A 54 -2.78 -19.05 12.52
C ARG A 54 -3.72 -19.41 11.37
N ALA A 55 -3.63 -18.68 10.26
CA ALA A 55 -4.50 -18.90 9.11
C ALA A 55 -4.22 -20.27 8.46
N GLN A 56 -5.27 -21.07 8.28
CA GLN A 56 -5.20 -22.42 7.72
C GLN A 56 -5.66 -22.48 6.26
N ASN A 57 -6.30 -21.43 5.76
CA ASN A 57 -6.87 -21.36 4.42
C ASN A 57 -6.94 -19.92 3.91
N TRP A 58 -7.27 -19.77 2.62
CA TRP A 58 -7.39 -18.45 1.97
C TRP A 58 -8.37 -17.50 2.67
N ALA A 59 -9.50 -18.00 3.17
CA ALA A 59 -10.49 -17.16 3.81
C ALA A 59 -9.96 -16.57 5.12
N GLU A 60 -9.28 -17.37 5.94
CA GLU A 60 -8.64 -16.92 7.19
C GLU A 60 -7.45 -16.01 6.93
N PHE A 61 -6.61 -16.36 5.93
CA PHE A 61 -5.51 -15.52 5.48
C PHE A 61 -6.01 -14.13 5.05
N ARG A 62 -7.03 -14.08 4.21
CA ARG A 62 -7.65 -12.85 3.76
C ARG A 62 -8.30 -12.07 4.91
N SER A 63 -8.96 -12.77 5.85
CA SER A 63 -9.54 -12.15 7.06
C SER A 63 -8.48 -11.53 7.97
N ALA A 64 -7.33 -12.18 8.13
CA ALA A 64 -6.20 -11.62 8.88
C ALA A 64 -5.71 -10.31 8.26
N LEU A 65 -5.59 -10.26 6.94
CA LEU A 65 -5.08 -9.10 6.19
C LEU A 65 -6.03 -7.89 6.19
N ARG A 66 -7.28 -8.02 6.61
CA ARG A 66 -8.15 -6.86 6.87
C ARG A 66 -7.59 -5.93 7.97
N ASN A 67 -6.75 -6.46 8.85
CA ASN A 67 -6.07 -5.69 9.89
C ASN A 67 -4.68 -5.17 9.45
N PHE A 68 -4.27 -5.46 8.24
CA PHE A 68 -2.98 -4.98 7.72
C PHE A 68 -3.15 -3.58 7.13
N HIS A 69 -2.66 -2.57 7.84
CA HIS A 69 -2.89 -1.18 7.48
C HIS A 69 -1.74 -0.55 6.71
N ALA A 70 -0.51 -0.77 7.17
CA ALA A 70 0.70 -0.19 6.58
C ALA A 70 1.96 -0.98 7.01
N PRO A 71 3.07 -0.88 6.21
CA PRO A 71 3.13 -0.34 4.85
C PRO A 71 2.44 -1.29 3.86
N GLN A 72 1.93 -0.75 2.75
CA GLN A 72 1.30 -1.56 1.71
C GLN A 72 2.31 -2.55 1.13
N GLN A 73 1.90 -3.81 1.01
CA GLN A 73 2.72 -4.90 0.49
C GLN A 73 1.92 -5.74 -0.50
N ASN A 74 2.61 -6.43 -1.40
CA ASN A 74 2.02 -7.55 -2.13
C ASN A 74 2.34 -8.83 -1.35
N ILE A 75 1.33 -9.54 -0.87
CA ILE A 75 1.48 -10.73 -0.05
C ILE A 75 0.96 -11.94 -0.84
N SER A 76 1.84 -12.92 -1.04
CA SER A 76 1.52 -14.17 -1.72
C SER A 76 1.05 -15.22 -0.73
N TYR A 77 0.16 -16.09 -1.18
CA TYR A 77 -0.41 -17.21 -0.45
C TYR A 77 -0.17 -18.52 -1.22
N ALA A 78 0.12 -19.57 -0.51
CA ALA A 78 0.07 -20.94 -1.01
C ALA A 78 -0.30 -21.87 0.15
N ASP A 79 -1.03 -22.96 -0.14
CA ASP A 79 -1.40 -23.97 0.83
C ASP A 79 -1.08 -25.41 0.35
N ILE A 80 -1.27 -26.36 1.27
CA ILE A 80 -1.00 -27.77 1.00
C ILE A 80 -2.00 -28.41 0.02
N ASP A 81 -3.14 -27.77 -0.21
CA ASP A 81 -4.16 -28.23 -1.18
C ASP A 81 -3.82 -27.74 -2.60
N GLY A 82 -2.72 -27.01 -2.77
CA GLY A 82 -2.25 -26.49 -4.04
C GLY A 82 -2.91 -25.17 -4.46
N ASN A 83 -3.60 -24.50 -3.55
CA ASN A 83 -4.14 -23.18 -3.84
C ASN A 83 -3.05 -22.11 -3.77
N ILE A 84 -3.15 -21.13 -4.67
CA ILE A 84 -2.27 -19.97 -4.69
C ILE A 84 -3.07 -18.68 -4.70
N GLY A 85 -2.52 -17.62 -4.09
CA GLY A 85 -3.19 -16.32 -4.03
C GLY A 85 -2.21 -15.16 -3.95
N LEU A 86 -2.68 -14.00 -4.33
CA LEU A 86 -1.97 -12.71 -4.16
C LEU A 86 -2.98 -11.68 -3.69
N ILE A 87 -2.60 -10.89 -2.72
CA ILE A 87 -3.37 -9.73 -2.29
C ILE A 87 -2.43 -8.57 -1.97
N ALA A 88 -2.86 -7.34 -2.29
CA ALA A 88 -2.17 -6.11 -1.93
C ALA A 88 -2.95 -5.40 -0.80
N PRO A 89 -2.83 -5.84 0.46
CA PRO A 89 -3.54 -5.24 1.58
C PRO A 89 -2.93 -3.89 1.97
N GLY A 90 -3.71 -3.11 2.68
CA GLY A 90 -3.29 -1.85 3.24
C GLY A 90 -4.39 -0.81 3.23
N ARG A 91 -4.22 0.25 4.01
CA ARG A 91 -5.09 1.42 3.95
C ARG A 91 -4.64 2.33 2.81
N VAL A 92 -5.35 2.30 1.70
CA VAL A 92 -5.06 3.14 0.54
C VAL A 92 -6.06 4.29 0.49
N PRO A 93 -5.60 5.56 0.58
CA PRO A 93 -6.50 6.71 0.59
C PRO A 93 -7.19 6.94 -0.75
N VAL A 94 -8.50 7.19 -0.70
CA VAL A 94 -9.24 7.80 -1.81
C VAL A 94 -9.12 9.32 -1.65
N ARG A 95 -8.51 9.97 -2.63
CA ARG A 95 -8.30 11.42 -2.62
C ARG A 95 -9.40 12.12 -3.41
N LYS A 96 -9.82 13.27 -2.91
CA LYS A 96 -10.80 14.11 -3.60
C LYS A 96 -10.23 14.62 -4.93
N VAL A 97 -9.00 15.11 -4.89
CA VAL A 97 -8.24 15.59 -6.05
C VAL A 97 -6.77 15.17 -5.89
N GLY A 98 -6.10 14.94 -7.01
CA GLY A 98 -4.67 14.65 -7.06
C GLY A 98 -4.30 13.23 -6.67
N LYS A 99 -3.00 12.96 -6.64
CA LYS A 99 -2.42 11.61 -6.45
C LYS A 99 -1.53 11.50 -5.21
N GLY A 100 -1.22 12.61 -4.55
CA GLY A 100 -0.37 12.65 -3.35
C GLY A 100 1.13 12.54 -3.62
N GLY A 101 1.58 12.67 -4.87
CA GLY A 101 2.99 12.58 -5.26
C GLY A 101 3.80 13.87 -5.05
N ARG A 102 3.17 14.94 -4.60
CA ARG A 102 3.83 16.24 -4.34
C ARG A 102 3.05 17.04 -3.30
N PRO A 103 3.70 18.03 -2.64
CA PRO A 103 3.00 18.93 -1.75
C PRO A 103 1.87 19.68 -2.44
N VAL A 104 0.79 19.89 -1.72
CA VAL A 104 -0.43 20.58 -2.18
C VAL A 104 -0.97 21.49 -1.07
N PRO A 105 -1.81 22.50 -1.39
CA PRO A 105 -2.41 23.39 -0.40
C PRO A 105 -3.34 22.65 0.56
N GLY A 106 -2.83 22.27 1.75
CA GLY A 106 -3.59 21.51 2.75
C GLY A 106 -4.70 22.31 3.43
N TRP A 107 -4.65 23.64 3.39
CA TRP A 107 -5.61 24.52 4.05
C TRP A 107 -6.94 24.64 3.29
N THR A 108 -7.00 24.30 2.01
CA THR A 108 -8.20 24.41 1.17
C THR A 108 -9.20 23.29 1.40
N GLY A 109 -8.76 22.13 1.87
CA GLY A 109 -9.56 20.91 1.95
C GLY A 109 -9.84 20.24 0.58
N GLU A 110 -9.35 20.79 -0.50
CA GLU A 110 -9.55 20.26 -1.85
C GLU A 110 -8.84 18.92 -2.07
N PHE A 111 -7.66 18.77 -1.46
CA PHE A 111 -6.81 17.59 -1.60
C PHE A 111 -6.96 16.58 -0.46
N ASP A 112 -7.99 16.76 0.37
CA ASP A 112 -8.25 15.86 1.49
C ASP A 112 -8.62 14.43 1.01
N TRP A 113 -8.38 13.48 1.86
CA TRP A 113 -8.86 12.13 1.68
C TRP A 113 -10.37 12.06 1.94
N THR A 114 -11.11 11.44 1.04
CA THR A 114 -12.56 11.22 1.17
C THR A 114 -12.90 9.89 1.81
N GLY A 115 -11.92 9.02 1.95
CA GLY A 115 -12.05 7.70 2.54
C GLY A 115 -10.85 6.82 2.25
N LEU A 116 -11.03 5.53 2.42
CA LEU A 116 -10.07 4.48 2.08
C LEU A 116 -10.70 3.53 1.06
N ILE A 117 -9.90 2.94 0.20
CA ILE A 117 -10.37 1.88 -0.69
C ILE A 117 -10.88 0.72 0.18
N PRO A 118 -12.11 0.22 -0.01
CA PRO A 118 -12.62 -0.95 0.69
C PRO A 118 -11.69 -2.15 0.50
N PHE A 119 -11.46 -2.92 1.55
CA PHE A 119 -10.55 -4.07 1.50
C PHE A 119 -10.88 -5.05 0.37
N ASP A 120 -12.16 -5.26 0.10
CA ASP A 120 -12.63 -6.19 -0.94
C ASP A 120 -12.41 -5.66 -2.37
N GLU A 121 -12.15 -4.37 -2.53
CA GLU A 121 -11.79 -3.73 -3.79
C GLU A 121 -10.27 -3.65 -4.00
N LEU A 122 -9.46 -3.97 -2.98
CA LEU A 122 -8.00 -4.00 -3.14
C LEU A 122 -7.59 -5.11 -4.11
N PRO A 123 -6.47 -4.94 -4.82
CA PRO A 123 -5.99 -5.95 -5.77
C PRO A 123 -5.80 -7.30 -5.09
N GLN A 124 -6.47 -8.32 -5.62
CA GLN A 124 -6.38 -9.69 -5.13
C GLN A 124 -6.69 -10.68 -6.23
N THR A 125 -6.03 -11.82 -6.17
CA THR A 125 -6.21 -12.94 -7.09
C THR A 125 -6.12 -14.23 -6.30
N PHE A 126 -7.01 -15.18 -6.59
CA PHE A 126 -6.99 -16.53 -6.00
C PHE A 126 -7.19 -17.54 -7.11
N ASN A 127 -6.34 -18.56 -7.15
CA ASN A 127 -6.34 -19.65 -8.12
C ASN A 127 -6.52 -19.16 -9.56
N PRO A 128 -5.59 -18.33 -10.10
CA PRO A 128 -5.69 -17.88 -11.48
C PRO A 128 -5.68 -19.07 -12.44
N ALA A 129 -6.41 -18.94 -13.55
CA ALA A 129 -6.60 -20.03 -14.52
C ALA A 129 -5.28 -20.55 -15.14
N ASP A 130 -4.27 -19.71 -15.24
CA ASP A 130 -2.94 -20.07 -15.73
C ASP A 130 -2.05 -20.74 -14.65
N GLY A 131 -2.54 -20.87 -13.42
CA GLY A 131 -1.87 -21.54 -12.32
C GLY A 131 -0.60 -20.82 -11.83
N ARG A 132 -0.42 -19.56 -12.14
CA ARG A 132 0.79 -18.81 -11.81
C ARG A 132 0.47 -17.44 -11.22
N LEU A 133 1.32 -17.01 -10.30
CA LEU A 133 1.32 -15.65 -9.75
C LEU A 133 2.73 -15.07 -9.85
N VAL A 134 2.83 -13.88 -10.40
CA VAL A 134 4.11 -13.17 -10.53
C VAL A 134 4.00 -11.81 -9.86
N ASN A 135 4.90 -11.56 -8.91
CA ASN A 135 5.08 -10.25 -8.31
C ASN A 135 6.54 -9.82 -8.35
N ALA A 136 6.80 -8.72 -9.02
CA ALA A 136 8.11 -8.09 -9.11
C ALA A 136 8.00 -6.56 -9.01
N ASN A 137 7.07 -6.08 -8.17
CA ASN A 137 6.72 -4.67 -7.97
C ASN A 137 6.17 -3.97 -9.23
N HIS A 138 5.88 -4.75 -10.29
CA HIS A 138 5.25 -4.23 -11.49
C HIS A 138 3.75 -3.99 -11.27
N ARG A 139 3.10 -3.39 -12.22
CA ARG A 139 1.66 -3.12 -12.16
C ARG A 139 0.88 -4.44 -12.10
N VAL A 140 0.28 -4.72 -10.93
CA VAL A 140 -0.49 -5.95 -10.63
C VAL A 140 -2.01 -5.75 -10.76
N ILE A 141 -2.44 -4.57 -11.24
CA ILE A 141 -3.84 -4.24 -11.42
C ILE A 141 -4.24 -4.26 -12.90
N PRO A 142 -5.47 -4.68 -13.24
CA PRO A 142 -5.95 -4.65 -14.61
C PRO A 142 -6.12 -3.20 -15.11
N ALA A 143 -6.20 -3.03 -16.43
CA ALA A 143 -6.33 -1.70 -17.05
C ALA A 143 -7.61 -0.95 -16.63
N ASN A 144 -8.68 -1.68 -16.34
CA ASN A 144 -9.98 -1.14 -15.92
C ASN A 144 -10.14 -0.98 -14.40
N TYR A 145 -9.06 -1.14 -13.62
CA TYR A 145 -9.12 -0.92 -12.18
C TYR A 145 -9.42 0.55 -11.88
N ARG A 146 -10.48 0.80 -11.13
CA ARG A 146 -11.05 2.14 -10.96
C ARG A 146 -10.31 3.02 -9.97
N GLN A 147 -9.68 2.41 -8.97
CA GLN A 147 -9.03 3.15 -7.89
C GLN A 147 -7.58 3.50 -8.24
N TYR A 148 -7.13 4.65 -7.79
CA TYR A 148 -5.73 5.02 -7.90
C TYR A 148 -4.92 4.39 -6.75
N LEU A 149 -3.88 3.67 -7.07
CA LEU A 149 -2.94 3.12 -6.09
C LEU A 149 -1.62 3.90 -6.09
N THR A 150 -0.91 3.89 -7.20
CA THR A 150 0.39 4.54 -7.36
C THR A 150 0.71 4.74 -8.84
N ASP A 151 1.60 5.67 -9.15
CA ASP A 151 2.25 5.79 -10.46
C ASP A 151 3.68 5.17 -10.43
N ASP A 152 4.17 4.79 -9.25
CA ASP A 152 5.54 4.27 -9.05
C ASP A 152 5.55 2.73 -9.13
N TRP A 153 5.33 2.24 -10.34
CA TRP A 153 5.45 0.82 -10.65
C TRP A 153 6.84 0.50 -11.16
N ALA A 154 7.43 -0.60 -10.71
CA ALA A 154 8.66 -1.10 -11.31
C ALA A 154 8.44 -1.48 -12.79
N ALA A 155 9.45 -1.26 -13.62
CA ALA A 155 9.43 -1.71 -15.01
C ALA A 155 9.20 -3.23 -15.10
N PRO A 156 8.45 -3.72 -16.11
CA PRO A 156 7.94 -5.09 -16.13
C PRO A 156 8.98 -6.17 -16.44
N TYR A 157 10.23 -5.82 -16.73
CA TYR A 157 11.27 -6.77 -17.20
C TYR A 157 11.48 -7.96 -16.26
N ARG A 158 11.51 -7.74 -14.95
CA ARG A 158 11.65 -8.83 -13.96
C ARG A 158 10.42 -9.74 -13.98
N ALA A 159 9.22 -9.15 -13.99
CA ALA A 159 7.97 -9.90 -14.03
C ALA A 159 7.87 -10.74 -15.31
N GLN A 160 8.15 -10.16 -16.46
CA GLN A 160 8.16 -10.87 -17.74
C GLN A 160 9.16 -12.03 -17.76
N ARG A 161 10.35 -11.82 -17.19
CA ARG A 161 11.36 -12.90 -17.10
C ARG A 161 10.93 -14.04 -16.20
N ILE A 162 10.32 -13.73 -15.04
CA ILE A 162 9.80 -14.73 -14.11
C ILE A 162 8.67 -15.51 -14.80
N ASP A 163 7.71 -14.82 -15.39
CA ASP A 163 6.58 -15.47 -16.09
C ASP A 163 7.03 -16.39 -17.22
N ALA A 164 7.96 -15.93 -18.05
CA ALA A 164 8.53 -16.75 -19.12
C ALA A 164 9.22 -18.01 -18.60
N ARG A 165 9.90 -17.92 -17.45
CA ARG A 165 10.54 -19.08 -16.81
C ARG A 165 9.52 -20.05 -16.24
N LEU A 166 8.51 -19.55 -15.53
CA LEU A 166 7.44 -20.39 -14.98
C LEU A 166 6.63 -21.05 -16.08
N SER A 167 6.37 -20.36 -17.19
CA SER A 167 5.64 -20.90 -18.33
C SER A 167 6.38 -22.07 -19.02
N SER A 168 7.70 -22.05 -18.99
CA SER A 168 8.55 -23.09 -19.64
C SER A 168 8.91 -24.26 -18.73
N ALA A 169 8.76 -24.12 -17.41
CA ALA A 169 9.26 -25.11 -16.44
C ALA A 169 8.30 -26.28 -16.17
N GLY A 170 7.06 -26.24 -16.68
CA GLY A 170 6.05 -27.21 -16.31
C GLY A 170 5.62 -27.08 -14.83
N ARG A 171 4.68 -27.93 -14.39
CA ARG A 171 4.24 -27.97 -12.98
C ARG A 171 5.38 -28.57 -12.13
N GLN A 172 5.87 -27.81 -11.18
CA GLN A 172 6.82 -28.29 -10.16
C GLN A 172 6.08 -28.83 -8.96
#